data_afd16ce1eae1c24bec8fffbd545a471a
#
_entry.id   afd16ce1eae1c24bec8fffbd545a471a
#
_cell.length_a   1.000
_cell.length_b   1.000
_cell.length_c   1.000
_cell.angle_alpha   90.00
_cell.angle_beta   90.00
_cell.angle_gamma   90.00
#
_symmetry.space_group_name_H-M   'P 1'
#
loop_
_entity.id
_entity.type
_entity.pdbx_description
1 polymer ?
#
loop_
_entity_poly.entity_id
_entity_poly.type
_entity_poly.pdbx_seq_one_letter_code
_entity_poly.pdbx_strand_id
1 'polypeptide(L)'
;MDVNYDNHFNKELKQLADGILDYRHVFNLGKPSEIMSKTGFPVTDYIELASGQLVRKAKQHGFDIKDMNGLVNSIKNPVAVFSYGDAEKAQNVIIDLMHEDKNFLIGIHFNQKHGNSIVSSIRGIFPKDTAEWLNWINQGKGLYLDIKKIQDIISKRRTNLADVTYLDLDSIITILEENKSVN
;
A
#
# COMPACT_ATOMS: atom_id res chain seq x y z
N MET A 1 20.36 0.38 -18.65
CA MET A 1 20.43 -0.22 -17.29
C MET A 1 19.19 0.21 -16.53
N ASP A 2 18.39 -0.73 -16.10
CA ASP A 2 17.16 -0.41 -15.38
C ASP A 2 17.49 0.10 -13.99
N VAL A 3 16.86 1.22 -13.61
CA VAL A 3 17.03 1.80 -12.29
C VAL A 3 16.37 0.90 -11.26
N ASN A 4 17.13 0.45 -10.25
CA ASN A 4 16.54 -0.25 -9.11
C ASN A 4 15.96 0.78 -8.14
N TYR A 5 14.69 1.11 -8.34
CA TYR A 5 14.00 2.12 -7.55
C TYR A 5 13.87 1.74 -6.07
N ASP A 6 13.77 0.44 -5.76
CA ASP A 6 13.69 0.00 -4.36
C ASP A 6 15.01 0.27 -3.61
N ASN A 7 16.14 -0.13 -4.19
CA ASN A 7 17.45 0.16 -3.59
C ASN A 7 17.72 1.65 -3.47
N HIS A 8 17.34 2.42 -4.48
CA HIS A 8 17.51 3.87 -4.48
C HIS A 8 16.67 4.52 -3.38
N PHE A 9 15.39 4.14 -3.29
CA PHE A 9 14.50 4.62 -2.22
C PHE A 9 15.04 4.26 -0.84
N ASN A 10 15.45 3.02 -0.62
CA ASN A 10 15.94 2.56 0.69
C ASN A 10 17.19 3.34 1.13
N LYS A 11 18.08 3.67 0.19
CA LYS A 11 19.25 4.51 0.46
C LYS A 11 18.85 5.93 0.85
N GLU A 12 17.97 6.55 0.09
CA GLU A 12 17.47 7.90 0.39
C GLU A 12 16.67 7.94 1.69
N LEU A 13 15.90 6.89 1.99
CA LEU A 13 15.17 6.76 3.25
C LEU A 13 16.14 6.77 4.46
N LYS A 14 17.24 6.04 4.35
CA LYS A 14 18.29 6.06 5.38
C LYS A 14 18.89 7.45 5.54
N GLN A 15 19.16 8.14 4.44
CA GLN A 15 19.69 9.52 4.47
C GLN A 15 18.69 10.48 5.12
N LEU A 16 17.39 10.31 4.88
CA LEU A 16 16.36 11.10 5.56
C LEU A 16 16.35 10.81 7.07
N ALA A 17 16.41 9.54 7.47
CA ALA A 17 16.43 9.14 8.86
C ALA A 17 17.68 9.66 9.60
N ASP A 18 18.81 9.74 8.91
CA ASP A 18 20.08 10.24 9.46
C ASP A 18 20.17 11.79 9.43
N GLY A 19 19.14 12.49 8.95
CA GLY A 19 19.10 13.95 8.86
C GLY A 19 19.97 14.54 7.75
N ILE A 20 20.43 13.73 6.81
CA ILE A 20 21.28 14.16 5.68
C ILE A 20 20.43 14.68 4.53
N LEU A 21 19.26 14.07 4.29
CA LEU A 21 18.35 14.42 3.21
C LEU A 21 17.34 15.48 3.67
N ASP A 22 17.15 16.51 2.85
CA ASP A 22 16.15 17.55 3.10
C ASP A 22 14.74 16.98 3.06
N TYR A 23 13.90 17.32 4.02
CA TYR A 23 12.50 16.90 4.05
C TYR A 23 11.63 17.54 2.95
N ARG A 24 12.17 18.43 2.14
CA ARG A 24 11.54 18.88 0.87
C ARG A 24 11.80 17.94 -0.29
N HIS A 25 12.71 16.98 -0.10
CA HIS A 25 13.00 15.98 -1.13
C HIS A 25 11.74 15.20 -1.50
N VAL A 26 11.59 14.87 -2.76
CA VAL A 26 10.50 14.03 -3.27
C VAL A 26 11.11 12.73 -3.80
N PHE A 27 10.70 11.61 -3.20
CA PHE A 27 11.12 10.29 -3.66
C PHE A 27 10.41 9.94 -4.95
N ASN A 28 11.18 9.47 -5.93
CA ASN A 28 10.67 8.86 -7.17
C ASN A 28 10.65 7.34 -6.98
N LEU A 29 9.45 6.76 -6.98
CA LEU A 29 9.26 5.32 -6.75
C LEU A 29 9.15 4.52 -8.04
N GLY A 30 9.36 5.16 -9.19
CA GLY A 30 9.27 4.52 -10.49
C GLY A 30 7.84 4.45 -11.04
N LYS A 31 7.70 3.73 -12.14
CA LYS A 31 6.41 3.58 -12.83
C LYS A 31 5.48 2.60 -12.10
N PRO A 32 4.16 2.74 -12.28
CA PRO A 32 3.21 1.73 -11.81
C PRO A 32 3.57 0.33 -12.32
N SER A 33 3.37 -0.67 -11.47
CA SER A 33 3.59 -2.08 -11.83
C SER A 33 2.48 -2.61 -12.74
N GLU A 34 2.69 -3.81 -13.32
CA GLU A 34 1.67 -4.50 -14.09
C GLU A 34 0.39 -4.78 -13.28
N ILE A 35 0.55 -5.19 -12.02
CA ILE A 35 -0.59 -5.41 -11.12
C ILE A 35 -1.39 -4.12 -10.94
N MET A 36 -0.72 -3.00 -10.69
CA MET A 36 -1.37 -1.70 -10.56
C MET A 36 -2.12 -1.32 -11.85
N SER A 37 -1.50 -1.51 -13.00
CA SER A 37 -2.13 -1.22 -14.30
C SER A 37 -3.41 -2.04 -14.52
N LYS A 38 -3.43 -3.29 -14.09
CA LYS A 38 -4.61 -4.17 -14.18
C LYS A 38 -5.75 -3.75 -13.25
N THR A 39 -5.48 -2.96 -12.23
CA THR A 39 -6.50 -2.47 -11.28
C THR A 39 -7.11 -1.13 -11.68
N GLY A 40 -6.84 -0.66 -12.88
CA GLY A 40 -7.29 0.65 -13.34
C GLY A 40 -6.38 1.81 -12.95
N PHE A 41 -5.18 1.53 -12.44
CA PHE A 41 -4.19 2.56 -12.16
C PHE A 41 -3.79 3.27 -13.47
N PRO A 42 -3.89 4.60 -13.54
CA PRO A 42 -3.60 5.31 -14.78
C PRO A 42 -2.12 5.26 -15.14
N VAL A 43 -1.82 5.38 -16.41
CA VAL A 43 -0.45 5.57 -16.87
C VAL A 43 0.00 6.97 -16.46
N THR A 44 0.95 7.04 -15.56
CA THR A 44 1.58 8.29 -15.10
C THR A 44 3.08 8.20 -15.29
N ASP A 45 3.75 9.34 -15.24
CA ASP A 45 5.21 9.37 -15.44
C ASP A 45 5.93 8.56 -14.36
N TYR A 46 5.53 8.76 -13.09
CA TYR A 46 6.04 8.00 -11.95
C TYR A 46 5.12 8.14 -10.74
N ILE A 47 5.39 7.31 -9.72
CA ILE A 47 4.78 7.44 -8.40
C ILE A 47 5.74 8.23 -7.53
N GLU A 48 5.23 9.21 -6.81
CA GLU A 48 6.03 10.05 -5.90
C GLU A 48 5.58 9.96 -4.45
N LEU A 49 6.53 10.19 -3.56
CA LEU A 49 6.29 10.38 -2.13
C LEU A 49 7.13 11.58 -1.66
N ALA A 50 6.47 12.62 -1.18
CA ALA A 50 7.18 13.73 -0.54
C ALA A 50 7.73 13.30 0.82
N SER A 51 9.01 13.56 1.09
CA SER A 51 9.65 13.19 2.36
C SER A 51 8.99 13.87 3.56
N GLY A 52 8.55 15.12 3.41
CA GLY A 52 7.78 15.82 4.44
C GLY A 52 6.44 15.16 4.75
N GLN A 53 5.78 14.58 3.74
CA GLN A 53 4.55 13.80 3.92
C GLN A 53 4.84 12.53 4.75
N LEU A 54 5.91 11.80 4.41
CA LEU A 54 6.32 10.60 5.14
C LEU A 54 6.62 10.92 6.62
N VAL A 55 7.43 11.93 6.88
CA VAL A 55 7.78 12.35 8.25
C VAL A 55 6.53 12.74 9.04
N ARG A 56 5.62 13.51 8.43
CA ARG A 56 4.37 13.93 9.06
C ARG A 56 3.48 12.73 9.38
N LYS A 57 3.35 11.78 8.47
CA LYS A 57 2.53 10.57 8.68
C LYS A 57 3.13 9.63 9.74
N ALA A 58 4.44 9.48 9.74
CA ALA A 58 5.13 8.72 10.78
C ALA A 58 4.85 9.28 12.18
N LYS A 59 4.96 10.59 12.34
CA LYS A 59 4.64 11.28 13.60
C LYS A 59 3.15 11.14 13.97
N GLN A 60 2.26 11.34 13.01
CA GLN A 60 0.80 11.28 13.22
C GLN A 60 0.33 9.89 13.65
N HIS A 61 0.91 8.84 13.11
CA HIS A 61 0.48 7.46 13.31
C HIS A 61 1.45 6.63 14.17
N GLY A 62 2.51 7.22 14.70
CA GLY A 62 3.41 6.60 15.67
C GLY A 62 4.31 5.49 15.12
N PHE A 63 4.69 5.55 13.85
CA PHE A 63 5.64 4.60 13.27
C PHE A 63 6.99 5.28 12.94
N ASP A 64 8.04 4.47 12.77
CA ASP A 64 9.35 4.94 12.32
C ASP A 64 9.39 5.00 10.79
N ILE A 65 9.96 6.06 10.21
CA ILE A 65 10.12 6.15 8.76
C ILE A 65 10.90 4.96 8.18
N LYS A 66 11.79 4.36 8.94
CA LYS A 66 12.55 3.16 8.56
C LYS A 66 11.65 1.94 8.34
N ASP A 67 10.44 1.93 8.90
CA ASP A 67 9.45 0.88 8.62
C ASP A 67 9.06 0.84 7.14
N MET A 68 9.31 1.91 6.39
CA MET A 68 9.08 1.98 4.94
C MET A 68 10.21 1.41 4.09
N ASN A 69 11.25 0.85 4.68
CA ASN A 69 12.28 0.14 3.91
C ASN A 69 11.63 -1.00 3.12
N GLY A 70 11.83 -1.04 1.81
CA GLY A 70 11.16 -2.00 0.92
C GLY A 70 9.83 -1.52 0.35
N LEU A 71 9.46 -0.26 0.56
CA LEU A 71 8.18 0.30 0.09
C LEU A 71 7.93 0.10 -1.40
N VAL A 72 8.95 0.33 -2.24
CA VAL A 72 8.78 0.24 -3.70
C VAL A 72 8.40 -1.19 -4.12
N ASN A 73 9.12 -2.19 -3.66
CA ASN A 73 8.81 -3.59 -3.94
C ASN A 73 7.45 -3.99 -3.36
N SER A 74 7.12 -3.51 -2.17
CA SER A 74 5.86 -3.83 -1.52
C SER A 74 4.65 -3.25 -2.25
N ILE A 75 4.76 -2.04 -2.80
CA ILE A 75 3.71 -1.46 -3.64
C ILE A 75 3.56 -2.23 -4.96
N LYS A 76 4.67 -2.66 -5.57
CA LYS A 76 4.64 -3.44 -6.82
C LYS A 76 4.04 -4.83 -6.64
N ASN A 77 4.14 -5.40 -5.45
CA ASN A 77 3.63 -6.73 -5.10
C ASN A 77 2.70 -6.63 -3.88
N PRO A 78 1.55 -5.96 -4.02
CA PRO A 78 0.69 -5.66 -2.86
C PRO A 78 0.00 -6.91 -2.32
N VAL A 79 -0.45 -6.82 -1.09
CA VAL A 79 -1.36 -7.80 -0.47
C VAL A 79 -2.75 -7.68 -1.08
N ALA A 80 -3.24 -6.46 -1.20
CA ALA A 80 -4.55 -6.16 -1.77
C ALA A 80 -4.59 -4.72 -2.28
N VAL A 81 -5.45 -4.48 -3.27
CA VAL A 81 -5.75 -3.13 -3.77
C VAL A 81 -7.25 -2.93 -3.68
N PHE A 82 -7.65 -1.83 -3.08
CA PHE A 82 -9.06 -1.45 -2.90
C PHE A 82 -9.36 -0.12 -3.57
N SER A 83 -10.60 0.02 -4.07
CA SER A 83 -11.11 1.31 -4.49
C SER A 83 -11.20 2.27 -3.28
N TYR A 84 -10.95 3.54 -3.53
CA TYR A 84 -11.08 4.59 -2.52
C TYR A 84 -11.95 5.73 -3.06
N GLY A 85 -13.13 5.89 -2.49
CA GLY A 85 -14.07 6.93 -2.90
C GLY A 85 -14.34 6.89 -4.40
N ASP A 86 -13.86 7.92 -5.10
CA ASP A 86 -13.86 7.95 -6.56
C ASP A 86 -12.70 7.09 -7.08
N ALA A 87 -13.03 5.93 -7.64
CA ALA A 87 -12.07 4.95 -8.13
C ALA A 87 -11.18 5.48 -9.28
N GLU A 88 -11.60 6.55 -9.95
CA GLU A 88 -10.81 7.19 -11.00
C GLU A 88 -9.72 8.13 -10.43
N LYS A 89 -9.79 8.46 -9.15
CA LYS A 89 -8.91 9.44 -8.52
C LYS A 89 -7.90 8.87 -7.55
N ALA A 90 -8.19 7.74 -6.93
CA ALA A 90 -7.34 7.17 -5.89
C ALA A 90 -7.56 5.68 -5.67
N GLN A 91 -6.54 5.04 -5.10
CA GLN A 91 -6.61 3.65 -4.63
C GLN A 91 -5.99 3.54 -3.24
N ASN A 92 -6.47 2.58 -2.46
CA ASN A 92 -5.86 2.13 -1.22
C ASN A 92 -5.14 0.80 -1.45
N VAL A 93 -3.88 0.76 -1.12
CA VAL A 93 -3.01 -0.41 -1.32
C VAL A 93 -2.57 -0.94 0.04
N ILE A 94 -2.89 -2.19 0.33
CA ILE A 94 -2.37 -2.90 1.52
C ILE A 94 -1.06 -3.58 1.11
N ILE A 95 0.00 -3.32 1.87
CA ILE A 95 1.34 -3.84 1.57
C ILE A 95 1.85 -4.77 2.68
N ASP A 96 2.91 -5.52 2.37
CA ASP A 96 3.53 -6.48 3.30
C ASP A 96 4.20 -5.82 4.50
N LEU A 97 4.64 -4.56 4.37
CA LEU A 97 5.27 -3.86 5.46
C LEU A 97 4.29 -3.66 6.61
N MET A 98 4.79 -3.80 7.82
CA MET A 98 3.97 -3.82 9.03
C MET A 98 4.56 -2.93 10.11
N HIS A 99 3.68 -2.35 10.91
CA HIS A 99 4.01 -1.73 12.18
C HIS A 99 3.16 -2.40 13.26
N GLU A 100 3.81 -2.92 14.30
CA GLU A 100 3.16 -3.82 15.25
C GLU A 100 2.48 -4.98 14.49
N ASP A 101 1.24 -5.27 14.70
CA ASP A 101 0.52 -6.34 14.02
C ASP A 101 -0.34 -5.86 12.82
N LYS A 102 -0.07 -4.66 12.30
CA LYS A 102 -0.89 -4.05 11.26
C LYS A 102 -0.09 -3.83 9.98
N ASN A 103 -0.63 -4.29 8.86
CA ASN A 103 -0.09 -3.96 7.54
C ASN A 103 -0.32 -2.47 7.25
N PHE A 104 0.64 -1.85 6.56
CA PHE A 104 0.46 -0.48 6.11
C PHE A 104 -0.56 -0.39 4.97
N LEU A 105 -1.39 0.64 5.05
CA LEU A 105 -2.20 1.12 3.95
C LEU A 105 -1.49 2.30 3.30
N ILE A 106 -1.35 2.23 1.99
CA ILE A 106 -0.79 3.31 1.16
C ILE A 106 -1.92 3.87 0.29
N GLY A 107 -2.32 5.10 0.56
CA GLY A 107 -3.30 5.83 -0.25
C GLY A 107 -2.60 6.57 -1.38
N ILE A 108 -2.94 6.25 -2.64
CA ILE A 108 -2.30 6.84 -3.83
C ILE A 108 -3.34 7.62 -4.61
N HIS A 109 -3.08 8.90 -4.81
CA HIS A 109 -3.90 9.81 -5.61
C HIS A 109 -3.33 9.95 -7.01
N PHE A 110 -4.18 9.81 -8.02
CA PHE A 110 -3.81 9.81 -9.43
C PHE A 110 -3.79 11.21 -10.04
N ASN A 111 -3.13 11.33 -11.20
CA ASN A 111 -3.20 12.50 -12.07
C ASN A 111 -2.86 13.83 -11.37
N GLN A 112 -1.84 13.79 -10.52
CA GLN A 112 -1.33 14.98 -9.85
C GLN A 112 -0.27 15.67 -10.74
N LYS A 113 -0.26 16.99 -10.75
CA LYS A 113 0.75 17.75 -11.49
C LYS A 113 1.98 17.99 -10.61
N HIS A 114 3.16 17.72 -11.17
CA HIS A 114 4.44 18.07 -10.58
C HIS A 114 5.32 18.68 -11.68
N GLY A 115 5.37 20.01 -11.75
CA GLY A 115 5.98 20.71 -12.88
C GLY A 115 5.24 20.38 -14.18
N ASN A 116 5.97 19.85 -15.14
CA ASN A 116 5.42 19.40 -16.44
C ASN A 116 5.01 17.91 -16.45
N SER A 117 5.22 17.20 -15.35
CA SER A 117 4.89 15.78 -15.22
C SER A 117 3.49 15.55 -14.66
N ILE A 118 2.86 14.47 -15.10
CA ILE A 118 1.64 13.93 -14.48
C ILE A 118 2.05 12.70 -13.67
N VAL A 119 1.87 12.77 -12.37
CA VAL A 119 2.35 11.77 -11.41
C VAL A 119 1.20 11.21 -10.57
N SER A 120 1.44 10.09 -9.94
CA SER A 120 0.59 9.58 -8.87
C SER A 120 1.30 9.81 -7.54
N SER A 121 0.62 10.45 -6.59
CA SER A 121 1.21 10.86 -5.32
C SER A 121 0.69 10.04 -4.16
N ILE A 122 1.60 9.53 -3.33
CA ILE A 122 1.24 8.90 -2.06
C ILE A 122 0.80 10.00 -1.09
N ARG A 123 -0.45 9.90 -0.65
CA ARG A 123 -1.07 10.85 0.29
C ARG A 123 -1.37 10.23 1.65
N GLY A 124 -1.63 8.94 1.70
CA GLY A 124 -1.90 8.20 2.92
C GLY A 124 -0.82 7.17 3.21
N ILE A 125 -0.33 7.13 4.43
CA ILE A 125 0.58 6.10 4.93
C ILE A 125 0.22 5.88 6.39
N PHE A 126 -0.35 4.73 6.73
CA PHE A 126 -0.66 4.41 8.12
C PHE A 126 -0.88 2.91 8.32
N PRO A 127 -0.55 2.38 9.52
CA PRO A 127 -0.91 1.02 9.88
C PRO A 127 -2.43 0.87 9.89
N LYS A 128 -2.96 -0.12 9.18
CA LYS A 128 -4.40 -0.34 9.03
C LYS A 128 -4.84 -1.58 9.77
N ASP A 129 -5.91 -1.47 10.53
CA ASP A 129 -6.51 -2.61 11.24
C ASP A 129 -6.89 -3.71 10.24
N THR A 130 -6.41 -4.94 10.52
CA THR A 130 -6.58 -6.08 9.62
C THR A 130 -8.06 -6.42 9.41
N ALA A 131 -8.88 -6.40 10.45
CA ALA A 131 -10.30 -6.70 10.33
C ALA A 131 -11.04 -5.68 9.44
N GLU A 132 -10.64 -4.41 9.49
CA GLU A 132 -11.28 -3.38 8.68
C GLU A 132 -11.04 -3.61 7.17
N TRP A 133 -9.78 -3.82 6.76
CA TRP A 133 -9.53 -4.01 5.33
C TRP A 133 -9.98 -5.39 4.84
N LEU A 134 -9.97 -6.42 5.68
CA LEU A 134 -10.60 -7.70 5.34
C LEU A 134 -12.11 -7.55 5.10
N ASN A 135 -12.78 -6.72 5.90
CA ASN A 135 -14.20 -6.45 5.71
C ASN A 135 -14.49 -5.74 4.37
N TRP A 136 -13.55 -4.98 3.84
CA TRP A 136 -13.70 -4.40 2.50
C TRP A 136 -13.77 -5.47 1.40
N ILE A 137 -13.18 -6.65 1.61
CA ILE A 137 -13.33 -7.78 0.70
C ILE A 137 -14.80 -8.23 0.67
N ASN A 138 -15.43 -8.36 1.83
CA ASN A 138 -16.86 -8.69 1.93
C ASN A 138 -17.77 -7.63 1.28
N GLN A 139 -17.34 -6.38 1.30
CA GLN A 139 -18.08 -5.27 0.69
C GLN A 139 -17.87 -5.18 -0.83
N GLY A 140 -17.12 -6.11 -1.43
CA GLY A 140 -16.86 -6.12 -2.88
C GLY A 140 -15.96 -4.98 -3.37
N LYS A 141 -15.17 -4.38 -2.50
CA LYS A 141 -14.28 -3.25 -2.83
C LYS A 141 -12.89 -3.67 -3.36
N GLY A 142 -12.59 -4.96 -3.36
CA GLY A 142 -11.31 -5.48 -3.82
C GLY A 142 -11.13 -5.35 -5.33
N LEU A 143 -10.06 -4.70 -5.76
CA LEU A 143 -9.64 -4.61 -7.16
C LEU A 143 -8.56 -5.66 -7.48
N TYR A 144 -7.76 -5.99 -6.51
CA TYR A 144 -6.73 -7.05 -6.57
C TYR A 144 -6.57 -7.66 -5.19
N LEU A 145 -6.47 -8.98 -5.14
CA LEU A 145 -6.26 -9.75 -3.90
C LEU A 145 -5.14 -10.77 -4.14
N ASP A 146 -4.06 -10.67 -3.38
CA ASP A 146 -3.07 -11.75 -3.32
C ASP A 146 -3.58 -12.82 -2.35
N ILE A 147 -4.18 -13.85 -2.90
CA ILE A 147 -4.90 -14.87 -2.14
C ILE A 147 -3.99 -15.55 -1.10
N LYS A 148 -2.79 -15.91 -1.51
CA LYS A 148 -1.83 -16.58 -0.62
C LYS A 148 -1.41 -15.69 0.55
N LYS A 149 -1.06 -14.43 0.27
CA LYS A 149 -0.67 -13.47 1.31
C LYS A 149 -1.80 -13.23 2.30
N ILE A 150 -3.03 -13.07 1.80
CA ILE A 150 -4.21 -12.85 2.65
C ILE A 150 -4.52 -14.09 3.48
N GLN A 151 -4.47 -15.28 2.90
CA GLN A 151 -4.67 -16.53 3.64
C GLN A 151 -3.64 -16.70 4.77
N ASP A 152 -2.38 -16.37 4.50
CA ASP A 152 -1.31 -16.41 5.51
C ASP A 152 -1.58 -15.42 6.66
N ILE A 153 -2.04 -14.23 6.35
CA ILE A 153 -2.43 -13.20 7.35
C ILE A 153 -3.58 -13.71 8.22
N ILE A 154 -4.63 -14.25 7.61
CA ILE A 154 -5.77 -14.81 8.32
C ILE A 154 -5.34 -15.95 9.23
N SER A 155 -4.52 -16.88 8.74
CA SER A 155 -4.03 -18.01 9.53
C SER A 155 -3.26 -17.58 10.78
N LYS A 156 -2.40 -16.59 10.64
CA LYS A 156 -1.58 -16.06 11.75
C LYS A 156 -2.38 -15.32 12.80
N ARG A 157 -3.54 -14.77 12.43
CA ARG A 157 -4.34 -13.87 13.29
C ARG A 157 -5.74 -14.40 13.56
N ARG A 158 -6.00 -15.66 13.26
CA ARG A 158 -7.34 -16.25 13.31
C ARG A 158 -8.05 -16.04 14.65
N THR A 159 -7.35 -16.21 15.76
CA THR A 159 -7.91 -16.03 17.11
C THR A 159 -8.39 -14.60 17.34
N ASN A 160 -7.56 -13.62 17.01
CA ASN A 160 -7.91 -12.21 17.16
C ASN A 160 -9.03 -11.79 16.21
N LEU A 161 -9.03 -12.30 14.97
CA LEU A 161 -10.05 -11.99 13.98
C LEU A 161 -11.42 -12.60 14.33
N ALA A 162 -11.44 -13.78 14.94
CA ALA A 162 -12.67 -14.45 15.35
C ALA A 162 -13.46 -13.66 16.40
N ASP A 163 -12.79 -12.83 17.19
CA ASP A 163 -13.43 -12.00 18.23
C ASP A 163 -14.02 -10.68 17.67
N VAL A 164 -13.81 -10.38 16.39
CA VAL A 164 -14.33 -9.15 15.76
C VAL A 164 -15.76 -9.39 15.28
N THR A 165 -16.72 -8.75 15.95
CA THR A 165 -18.15 -9.01 15.76
C THR A 165 -18.71 -8.64 14.38
N TYR A 166 -18.15 -7.63 13.72
CA TYR A 166 -18.60 -7.18 12.39
C TYR A 166 -17.96 -7.94 11.24
N LEU A 167 -16.96 -8.78 11.51
CA LEU A 167 -16.18 -9.48 10.47
C LEU A 167 -16.76 -10.87 10.23
N ASP A 168 -17.25 -11.11 9.02
CA ASP A 168 -17.63 -12.44 8.55
C ASP A 168 -16.43 -13.12 7.88
N LEU A 169 -15.62 -13.79 8.68
CA LEU A 169 -14.39 -14.44 8.22
C LEU A 169 -14.67 -15.61 7.26
N ASP A 170 -15.73 -16.37 7.51
CA ASP A 170 -16.10 -17.50 6.65
C ASP A 170 -16.49 -17.04 5.24
N SER A 171 -17.22 -15.94 5.14
CA SER A 171 -17.55 -15.32 3.85
C SER A 171 -16.30 -14.84 3.11
N ILE A 172 -15.35 -14.24 3.81
CA ILE A 172 -14.07 -13.80 3.22
C ILE A 172 -13.29 -15.00 2.69
N ILE A 173 -13.17 -16.08 3.48
CA ILE A 173 -12.46 -17.30 3.08
C ILE A 173 -13.10 -17.88 1.81
N THR A 174 -14.43 -17.91 1.72
CA THR A 174 -15.17 -18.37 0.53
C THR A 174 -14.84 -17.52 -0.69
N ILE A 175 -14.84 -16.20 -0.55
CA ILE A 175 -14.47 -15.27 -1.64
C ILE A 175 -13.05 -15.53 -2.13
N LEU A 176 -12.10 -15.74 -1.21
CA LEU A 176 -10.70 -16.03 -1.56
C LEU A 176 -10.57 -17.35 -2.32
N GLU A 177 -11.28 -18.40 -1.90
CA GLU A 177 -11.27 -19.69 -2.56
C GLU A 177 -11.89 -19.64 -3.96
N GLU A 178 -12.99 -18.93 -4.15
CA GLU A 178 -13.63 -18.71 -5.44
C GLU A 178 -12.68 -17.98 -6.41
N ASN A 179 -11.99 -16.96 -5.95
CA ASN A 179 -11.02 -16.22 -6.78
C ASN A 179 -9.78 -17.05 -7.12
N LYS A 180 -9.37 -17.96 -6.25
CA LYS A 180 -8.24 -18.87 -6.50
C LYS A 180 -8.54 -19.85 -7.64
N SER A 181 -9.79 -20.26 -7.83
CA SER A 181 -10.19 -21.20 -8.88
C SER A 181 -10.25 -20.56 -10.28
N VAL A 182 -10.23 -19.23 -10.39
CA VAL A 182 -10.29 -18.47 -11.65
C VAL A 182 -8.87 -18.12 -12.15
N ASN A 183 -7.88 -18.15 -11.30
CA ASN A 183 -6.48 -17.89 -11.62
C ASN A 183 -5.71 -19.21 -11.80
#